data_c60bfb978c97f798b149b80aac895254
#
_entry.id   c60bfb978c97f798b149b80aac895254
#
_cell.length_a   1.000
_cell.length_b   1.000
_cell.length_c   1.000
_cell.angle_alpha   90.00
_cell.angle_beta   90.00
_cell.angle_gamma   90.00
#
_symmetry.space_group_name_H-M   'P 1'
#
loop_
_entity.id
_entity.type
_entity.pdbx_description
1 polymer ?
#
loop_
_entity_poly.entity_id
_entity_poly.type
_entity_poly.pdbx_seq_one_letter_code
_entity_poly.pdbx_strand_id
1 'polypeptide(L)'
;MTIVGWESRYREILKEFGYSRNKDNQSCRLLDSLLPKKVDLVKIRRLIENKPVFIVGAGPSLQSSIPILKKYKKITKIVADGATQAVIENGLKPDIVVTDLDGDIKSLKKAGRTNTIMIVHAHGDNSEKLSFAKNFKNCIGTTQAKPMGKVNNFGGFTDGDRCVFLANHFKANKIILLGMDFGTKIGKYSKIKVVNRTIKIAKLRRGKKLLEWLAEKSDSDLYSTTKIKGFMKIDYRDIIKIIPKN
;
A
#
# COMPACT_ATOMS: atom_id res chain seq x y z
N MET A 1 14.26 2.77 -8.67
CA MET A 1 15.05 3.72 -7.84
C MET A 1 14.12 4.34 -6.82
N THR A 2 14.52 4.46 -5.55
CA THR A 2 13.68 5.07 -4.49
C THR A 2 13.49 6.56 -4.76
N ILE A 3 12.36 7.14 -4.35
CA ILE A 3 12.08 8.58 -4.52
C ILE A 3 13.15 9.44 -3.83
N VAL A 4 13.61 10.50 -4.50
CA VAL A 4 14.63 11.43 -3.98
C VAL A 4 14.16 12.08 -2.68
N GLY A 5 15.01 12.02 -1.63
CA GLY A 5 14.70 12.53 -0.29
C GLY A 5 14.10 11.49 0.66
N TRP A 6 13.88 10.24 0.22
CA TRP A 6 13.35 9.18 1.07
C TRP A 6 14.22 8.88 2.30
N GLU A 7 15.54 8.85 2.13
CA GLU A 7 16.47 8.55 3.23
C GLU A 7 16.31 9.51 4.43
N SER A 8 16.04 10.79 4.17
CA SER A 8 15.75 11.76 5.24
C SER A 8 14.45 11.41 5.96
N ARG A 9 13.38 11.10 5.20
CA ARG A 9 12.08 10.70 5.77
C ARG A 9 12.17 9.41 6.56
N TYR A 10 12.96 8.45 6.08
CA TYR A 10 13.18 7.20 6.79
C TYR A 10 13.91 7.43 8.12
N ARG A 11 14.95 8.28 8.17
CA ARG A 11 15.62 8.64 9.43
C ARG A 11 14.67 9.29 10.45
N GLU A 12 13.78 10.16 9.99
CA GLU A 12 12.75 10.76 10.83
C GLU A 12 11.81 9.68 11.43
N ILE A 13 11.38 8.70 10.61
CA ILE A 13 10.53 7.58 11.04
C ILE A 13 11.24 6.72 12.08
N LEU A 14 12.51 6.37 11.87
CA LEU A 14 13.30 5.61 12.84
C LEU A 14 13.34 6.31 14.18
N LYS A 15 13.62 7.63 14.18
CA LYS A 15 13.67 8.45 15.41
C LYS A 15 12.30 8.55 16.10
N GLU A 16 11.23 8.82 15.33
CA GLU A 16 9.88 9.05 15.86
C GLU A 16 9.30 7.79 16.51
N PHE A 17 9.56 6.61 15.93
CA PHE A 17 8.96 5.35 16.37
C PHE A 17 9.94 4.41 17.09
N GLY A 18 11.19 4.80 17.30
CA GLY A 18 12.20 3.99 17.97
C GLY A 18 12.60 2.74 17.17
N TYR A 19 12.49 2.77 15.83
CA TYR A 19 12.82 1.62 14.99
C TYR A 19 14.32 1.48 14.73
N SER A 20 14.75 0.26 14.45
CA SER A 20 16.15 -0.09 14.21
C SER A 20 16.41 -0.35 12.73
N ARG A 21 17.28 0.46 12.13
CA ARG A 21 17.77 0.24 10.75
C ARG A 21 18.41 -1.14 10.58
N ASN A 22 19.14 -1.61 11.59
CA ASN A 22 19.79 -2.92 11.53
C ASN A 22 18.76 -4.06 11.45
N LYS A 23 17.66 -3.97 12.22
CA LYS A 23 16.57 -4.95 12.14
C LYS A 23 15.88 -4.90 10.78
N ASP A 24 15.64 -3.70 10.21
CA ASP A 24 15.08 -3.57 8.86
C ASP A 24 16.01 -4.20 7.81
N ASN A 25 17.32 -3.98 7.91
CA ASN A 25 18.31 -4.59 7.01
C ASN A 25 18.36 -6.12 7.14
N GLN A 26 18.26 -6.66 8.36
CA GLN A 26 18.18 -8.11 8.58
C GLN A 26 16.93 -8.72 7.96
N SER A 27 15.77 -8.10 8.18
CA SER A 27 14.50 -8.52 7.56
C SER A 27 14.54 -8.42 6.04
N CYS A 28 15.19 -7.39 5.49
CA CYS A 28 15.38 -7.26 4.04
C CYS A 28 16.21 -8.41 3.47
N ARG A 29 17.34 -8.79 4.10
CA ARG A 29 18.16 -9.94 3.69
C ARG A 29 17.38 -11.25 3.78
N LEU A 30 16.62 -11.45 4.87
CA LEU A 30 15.78 -12.62 5.04
C LEU A 30 14.74 -12.70 3.90
N LEU A 31 14.02 -11.61 3.62
CA LEU A 31 13.05 -11.62 2.53
C LEU A 31 13.72 -11.90 1.18
N ASP A 32 14.89 -11.32 0.89
CA ASP A 32 15.64 -11.58 -0.33
C ASP A 32 15.94 -13.09 -0.52
N SER A 33 16.33 -13.77 0.56
CA SER A 33 16.59 -15.23 0.53
C SER A 33 15.33 -16.07 0.27
N LEU A 34 14.14 -15.56 0.62
CA LEU A 34 12.86 -16.26 0.49
C LEU A 34 12.19 -16.06 -0.87
N LEU A 35 12.54 -14.98 -1.58
CA LEU A 35 11.94 -14.64 -2.87
C LEU A 35 12.47 -15.54 -4.01
N PRO A 36 11.65 -15.79 -5.04
CA PRO A 36 12.09 -16.52 -6.24
C PRO A 36 13.25 -15.78 -6.93
N LYS A 37 14.07 -16.52 -7.70
CA LYS A 37 15.25 -15.95 -8.37
C LYS A 37 14.92 -14.79 -9.31
N LYS A 38 13.75 -14.78 -9.93
CA LYS A 38 13.31 -13.74 -10.87
C LYS A 38 12.07 -13.02 -10.33
N VAL A 39 12.17 -11.72 -10.17
CA VAL A 39 11.07 -10.82 -9.79
C VAL A 39 10.61 -10.06 -11.05
N ASP A 40 9.33 -10.16 -11.36
CA ASP A 40 8.77 -9.58 -12.59
C ASP A 40 8.05 -8.23 -12.28
N LEU A 41 8.80 -7.15 -12.35
CA LEU A 41 8.26 -5.79 -12.21
C LEU A 41 7.47 -5.32 -13.45
N VAL A 42 7.62 -6.00 -14.58
CA VAL A 42 6.90 -5.66 -15.84
C VAL A 42 5.40 -5.82 -15.64
N LYS A 43 4.97 -6.83 -14.85
CA LYS A 43 3.54 -7.01 -14.55
C LYS A 43 2.96 -5.83 -13.78
N ILE A 44 3.68 -5.29 -12.81
CA ILE A 44 3.23 -4.09 -12.06
C ILE A 44 3.13 -2.91 -13.03
N ARG A 45 4.17 -2.69 -13.83
CA ARG A 45 4.20 -1.60 -14.82
C ARG A 45 2.98 -1.68 -15.76
N ARG A 46 2.66 -2.83 -16.31
CA ARG A 46 1.50 -3.04 -17.18
C ARG A 46 0.17 -2.71 -16.51
N LEU A 47 0.05 -2.90 -15.20
CA LEU A 47 -1.17 -2.59 -14.45
C LEU A 47 -1.32 -1.10 -14.14
N ILE A 48 -0.20 -0.36 -13.99
CA ILE A 48 -0.18 0.98 -13.40
C ILE A 48 0.17 2.07 -14.40
N GLU A 49 1.20 1.84 -15.25
CA GLU A 49 1.81 2.91 -16.06
C GLU A 49 0.79 3.57 -16.99
N ASN A 50 0.72 4.91 -16.90
CA ASN A 50 -0.19 5.77 -17.67
C ASN A 50 -1.69 5.40 -17.52
N LYS A 51 -2.07 4.75 -16.41
CA LYS A 51 -3.45 4.34 -16.14
C LYS A 51 -3.96 4.94 -14.84
N PRO A 52 -5.29 5.14 -14.71
CA PRO A 52 -5.90 5.43 -13.42
C PRO A 52 -5.83 4.19 -12.52
N VAL A 53 -5.60 4.42 -11.22
CA VAL A 53 -5.57 3.36 -10.21
C VAL A 53 -6.38 3.75 -8.99
N PHE A 54 -7.04 2.77 -8.36
CA PHE A 54 -7.63 2.90 -7.04
C PHE A 54 -6.65 2.40 -5.99
N ILE A 55 -6.40 3.24 -4.98
CA ILE A 55 -5.73 2.85 -3.75
C ILE A 55 -6.80 2.59 -2.71
N VAL A 56 -6.81 1.39 -2.15
CA VAL A 56 -7.85 0.95 -1.23
C VAL A 56 -7.25 0.75 0.16
N GLY A 57 -7.59 1.66 1.07
CA GLY A 57 -7.19 1.60 2.49
C GLY A 57 -8.27 0.99 3.38
N ALA A 58 -7.90 0.66 4.62
CA ALA A 58 -8.78 0.03 5.62
C ALA A 58 -9.44 1.03 6.58
N GLY A 59 -9.58 2.29 6.17
CA GLY A 59 -10.20 3.33 6.97
C GLY A 59 -11.73 3.16 7.12
N PRO A 60 -12.37 3.96 7.97
CA PRO A 60 -13.82 3.89 8.21
C PRO A 60 -14.67 4.02 6.93
N SER A 61 -14.22 4.79 5.95
CA SER A 61 -14.95 5.02 4.68
C SER A 61 -14.80 3.88 3.66
N LEU A 62 -14.04 2.82 3.96
CA LEU A 62 -13.85 1.68 3.05
C LEU A 62 -15.19 1.06 2.62
N GLN A 63 -16.12 0.89 3.53
CA GLN A 63 -17.40 0.27 3.22
C GLN A 63 -18.19 1.09 2.17
N SER A 64 -18.14 2.42 2.26
CA SER A 64 -18.74 3.32 1.28
C SER A 64 -18.04 3.29 -0.09
N SER A 65 -16.80 2.80 -0.13
CA SER A 65 -16.01 2.66 -1.37
C SER A 65 -16.35 1.39 -2.16
N ILE A 66 -16.93 0.37 -1.52
CA ILE A 66 -17.21 -0.92 -2.15
C ILE A 66 -18.10 -0.80 -3.42
N PRO A 67 -19.20 -0.02 -3.43
CA PRO A 67 -20.01 0.15 -4.63
C PRO A 67 -19.21 0.71 -5.82
N ILE A 68 -18.27 1.64 -5.56
CA ILE A 68 -17.38 2.21 -6.58
C ILE A 68 -16.45 1.15 -7.15
N LEU A 69 -15.82 0.36 -6.28
CA LEU A 69 -14.94 -0.73 -6.71
C LEU A 69 -15.69 -1.78 -7.54
N LYS A 70 -16.96 -2.06 -7.22
CA LYS A 70 -17.83 -2.95 -7.99
C LYS A 70 -18.22 -2.37 -9.35
N LYS A 71 -18.45 -1.06 -9.40
CA LYS A 71 -18.82 -0.35 -10.64
C LYS A 71 -17.63 -0.29 -11.63
N TYR A 72 -16.43 0.02 -11.14
CA TYR A 72 -15.24 0.21 -11.96
C TYR A 72 -14.29 -1.00 -11.90
N LYS A 73 -14.78 -2.18 -12.30
CA LYS A 73 -14.06 -3.46 -12.20
C LYS A 73 -12.74 -3.47 -12.97
N LYS A 74 -12.65 -2.76 -14.10
CA LYS A 74 -11.47 -2.71 -14.98
C LYS A 74 -10.33 -1.83 -14.44
N ILE A 75 -10.61 -0.91 -13.50
CA ILE A 75 -9.58 -0.06 -12.90
C ILE A 75 -8.73 -0.88 -11.93
N THR A 76 -7.42 -0.78 -12.07
CA THR A 76 -6.45 -1.45 -11.20
C THR A 76 -6.66 -1.07 -9.72
N LYS A 77 -6.78 -2.06 -8.87
CA LYS A 77 -6.95 -1.94 -7.42
C LYS A 77 -5.68 -2.33 -6.71
N ILE A 78 -5.01 -1.34 -6.12
CA ILE A 78 -3.87 -1.53 -5.22
C ILE A 78 -4.41 -1.45 -3.80
N VAL A 79 -4.39 -2.56 -3.08
CA VAL A 79 -5.10 -2.75 -1.82
C VAL A 79 -4.10 -2.88 -0.68
N ALA A 80 -4.27 -2.06 0.35
CA ALA A 80 -3.50 -2.19 1.59
C ALA A 80 -3.94 -3.43 2.37
N ASP A 81 -3.03 -4.02 3.12
CA ASP A 81 -3.20 -5.27 3.87
C ASP A 81 -4.57 -5.38 4.53
N GLY A 82 -4.88 -4.50 5.48
CA GLY A 82 -6.14 -4.56 6.23
C GLY A 82 -7.40 -4.42 5.36
N ALA A 83 -7.32 -3.78 4.18
CA ALA A 83 -8.46 -3.67 3.27
C ALA A 83 -8.70 -4.95 2.44
N THR A 84 -7.72 -5.84 2.37
CA THR A 84 -7.79 -7.07 1.54
C THR A 84 -8.97 -7.95 1.94
N GLN A 85 -9.22 -8.11 3.24
CA GLN A 85 -10.35 -8.88 3.73
C GLN A 85 -11.68 -8.33 3.21
N ALA A 86 -11.91 -7.02 3.37
CA ALA A 86 -13.17 -6.40 2.93
C ALA A 86 -13.38 -6.51 1.41
N VAL A 87 -12.31 -6.35 0.63
CA VAL A 87 -12.35 -6.48 -0.84
C VAL A 87 -12.78 -7.89 -1.23
N ILE A 88 -12.18 -8.93 -0.62
CA ILE A 88 -12.47 -10.33 -0.91
C ILE A 88 -13.88 -10.75 -0.43
N GLU A 89 -14.29 -10.33 0.77
CA GLU A 89 -15.63 -10.62 1.32
C GLU A 89 -16.75 -10.03 0.45
N ASN A 90 -16.47 -8.93 -0.25
CA ASN A 90 -17.41 -8.32 -1.19
C ASN A 90 -17.35 -8.88 -2.62
N GLY A 91 -16.68 -10.02 -2.84
CA GLY A 91 -16.58 -10.68 -4.14
C GLY A 91 -15.67 -9.94 -5.14
N LEU A 92 -14.84 -9.02 -4.65
CA LEU A 92 -13.89 -8.29 -5.48
C LEU A 92 -12.52 -8.97 -5.44
N LYS A 93 -11.74 -8.78 -6.52
CA LYS A 93 -10.37 -9.27 -6.63
C LYS A 93 -9.40 -8.08 -6.61
N PRO A 94 -8.43 -8.04 -5.68
CA PRO A 94 -7.34 -7.09 -5.75
C PRO A 94 -6.40 -7.45 -6.92
N ASP A 95 -5.87 -6.45 -7.62
CA ASP A 95 -4.84 -6.65 -8.64
C ASP A 95 -3.45 -6.69 -7.99
N ILE A 96 -3.23 -5.83 -7.01
CA ILE A 96 -2.01 -5.74 -6.21
C ILE A 96 -2.42 -5.63 -4.73
N VAL A 97 -1.73 -6.34 -3.84
CA VAL A 97 -1.85 -6.20 -2.38
C VAL A 97 -0.50 -5.78 -1.82
N VAL A 98 -0.47 -4.73 -1.00
CA VAL A 98 0.71 -4.30 -0.23
C VAL A 98 0.50 -4.71 1.22
N THR A 99 1.42 -5.50 1.78
CA THR A 99 1.25 -6.14 3.09
C THR A 99 2.56 -6.26 3.86
N ASP A 100 2.52 -6.00 5.17
CA ASP A 100 3.54 -6.39 6.13
C ASP A 100 3.20 -7.72 6.86
N LEU A 101 2.20 -8.44 6.33
CA LEU A 101 1.74 -9.76 6.82
C LEU A 101 1.08 -9.71 8.21
N ASP A 102 0.47 -8.59 8.59
CA ASP A 102 -0.22 -8.42 9.87
C ASP A 102 -1.76 -8.37 9.77
N GLY A 103 -2.30 -8.43 8.55
CA GLY A 103 -3.74 -8.47 8.27
C GLY A 103 -4.37 -9.86 8.39
N ASP A 104 -5.57 -10.03 7.80
CA ASP A 104 -6.26 -11.32 7.81
C ASP A 104 -5.54 -12.35 6.93
N ILE A 105 -4.89 -13.30 7.59
CA ILE A 105 -4.06 -14.32 6.94
C ILE A 105 -4.82 -15.19 5.93
N LYS A 106 -6.13 -15.43 6.17
CA LYS A 106 -6.97 -16.22 5.25
C LYS A 106 -7.18 -15.47 3.95
N SER A 107 -7.49 -14.18 4.04
CA SER A 107 -7.65 -13.30 2.87
C SER A 107 -6.35 -13.11 2.12
N LEU A 108 -5.21 -12.91 2.81
CA LEU A 108 -3.91 -12.84 2.17
C LEU A 108 -3.55 -14.13 1.42
N LYS A 109 -3.80 -15.31 2.03
CA LYS A 109 -3.64 -16.62 1.36
C LYS A 109 -4.51 -16.73 0.13
N LYS A 110 -5.79 -16.34 0.24
CA LYS A 110 -6.73 -16.39 -0.88
C LYS A 110 -6.29 -15.50 -2.04
N ALA A 111 -5.89 -14.25 -1.75
CA ALA A 111 -5.34 -13.35 -2.77
C ALA A 111 -4.04 -13.89 -3.39
N GLY A 112 -3.10 -14.31 -2.56
CA GLY A 112 -1.77 -14.75 -3.00
C GLY A 112 -1.72 -16.03 -3.83
N ARG A 113 -2.78 -16.86 -3.80
CA ARG A 113 -2.95 -18.05 -4.65
C ARG A 113 -3.48 -17.71 -6.04
N THR A 114 -3.93 -16.49 -6.28
CA THR A 114 -4.47 -16.04 -7.57
C THR A 114 -3.38 -15.34 -8.40
N ASN A 115 -3.79 -14.62 -9.44
CA ASN A 115 -2.88 -13.77 -10.22
C ASN A 115 -2.61 -12.40 -9.57
N THR A 116 -3.12 -12.15 -8.34
CA THR A 116 -2.82 -10.95 -7.55
C THR A 116 -1.32 -10.86 -7.29
N ILE A 117 -0.74 -9.68 -7.47
CA ILE A 117 0.67 -9.42 -7.13
C ILE A 117 0.73 -9.04 -5.65
N MET A 118 1.46 -9.83 -4.87
CA MET A 118 1.66 -9.59 -3.44
C MET A 118 2.97 -8.82 -3.24
N ILE A 119 2.88 -7.58 -2.78
CA ILE A 119 4.04 -6.74 -2.42
C ILE A 119 4.26 -6.92 -0.92
N VAL A 120 5.19 -7.80 -0.57
CA VAL A 120 5.53 -8.09 0.83
C VAL A 120 6.56 -7.11 1.32
N HIS A 121 6.27 -6.43 2.42
CA HIS A 121 7.18 -5.48 3.05
C HIS A 121 7.93 -6.11 4.21
N ALA A 122 9.27 -6.02 4.17
CA ALA A 122 10.16 -6.46 5.24
C ALA A 122 10.60 -5.27 6.11
N HIS A 123 10.33 -5.38 7.41
CA HIS A 123 10.83 -4.47 8.45
C HIS A 123 11.13 -5.23 9.75
N GLY A 124 11.79 -4.58 10.73
CA GLY A 124 12.29 -5.26 11.94
C GLY A 124 11.25 -6.01 12.76
N ASP A 125 9.96 -5.59 12.68
CA ASP A 125 8.92 -6.15 13.54
C ASP A 125 8.16 -7.33 12.90
N ASN A 126 8.46 -7.70 11.62
CA ASN A 126 7.73 -8.78 10.94
C ASN A 126 8.60 -9.92 10.41
N SER A 127 9.87 -9.99 10.82
CA SER A 127 10.84 -11.00 10.33
C SER A 127 10.32 -12.43 10.48
N GLU A 128 9.66 -12.77 11.59
CA GLU A 128 9.10 -14.10 11.85
C GLU A 128 7.99 -14.49 10.85
N LYS A 129 7.30 -13.51 10.28
CA LYS A 129 6.20 -13.73 9.32
C LYS A 129 6.66 -13.82 7.87
N LEU A 130 7.89 -13.39 7.55
CA LEU A 130 8.36 -13.26 6.16
C LEU A 130 8.38 -14.59 5.41
N SER A 131 8.56 -15.73 6.10
CA SER A 131 8.47 -17.06 5.50
C SER A 131 7.15 -17.33 4.80
N PHE A 132 6.08 -16.62 5.21
CA PHE A 132 4.77 -16.71 4.60
C PHE A 132 4.74 -16.25 3.14
N ALA A 133 5.67 -15.40 2.72
CA ALA A 133 5.82 -14.93 1.33
C ALA A 133 6.01 -16.09 0.32
N LYS A 134 6.55 -17.22 0.76
CA LYS A 134 6.71 -18.43 -0.08
C LYS A 134 5.38 -19.01 -0.57
N ASN A 135 4.27 -18.71 0.10
CA ASN A 135 2.94 -19.20 -0.27
C ASN A 135 2.27 -18.39 -1.39
N PHE A 136 2.89 -17.30 -1.85
CA PHE A 136 2.32 -16.41 -2.84
C PHE A 136 2.84 -16.72 -4.24
N LYS A 137 1.91 -16.91 -5.19
CA LYS A 137 2.23 -17.22 -6.60
C LYS A 137 3.04 -16.10 -7.27
N ASN A 138 2.71 -14.84 -6.99
CA ASN A 138 3.39 -13.66 -7.52
C ASN A 138 3.79 -12.77 -6.33
N CYS A 139 5.03 -12.90 -5.88
CA CYS A 139 5.55 -12.17 -4.71
C CYS A 139 6.70 -11.25 -5.12
N ILE A 140 6.64 -10.01 -4.65
CA ILE A 140 7.69 -8.99 -4.79
C ILE A 140 8.01 -8.46 -3.41
N GLY A 141 9.30 -8.40 -3.09
CA GLY A 141 9.77 -7.89 -1.80
C GLY A 141 10.01 -6.39 -1.82
N THR A 142 9.66 -5.74 -0.71
CA THR A 142 9.98 -4.33 -0.47
C THR A 142 10.53 -4.13 0.94
N THR A 143 11.26 -3.03 1.12
CA THR A 143 11.77 -2.56 2.40
C THR A 143 11.66 -1.03 2.46
N GLN A 144 11.73 -0.46 3.65
CA GLN A 144 11.87 0.99 3.86
C GLN A 144 13.34 1.44 3.97
N ALA A 145 14.25 0.49 4.20
CA ALA A 145 15.71 0.71 4.26
C ALA A 145 16.35 0.70 2.85
N LYS A 146 17.67 0.60 2.76
CA LYS A 146 18.38 0.45 1.49
C LYS A 146 17.97 -0.86 0.80
N PRO A 147 17.54 -0.83 -0.47
CA PRO A 147 17.19 -2.04 -1.20
C PRO A 147 18.41 -2.96 -1.35
N MET A 148 18.17 -4.28 -1.30
CA MET A 148 19.20 -5.31 -1.45
C MET A 148 18.68 -6.47 -2.30
N GLY A 149 19.51 -6.99 -3.20
CA GLY A 149 19.16 -8.12 -4.04
C GLY A 149 17.86 -7.92 -4.82
N LYS A 150 16.88 -8.77 -4.58
CA LYS A 150 15.54 -8.76 -5.20
C LYS A 150 14.51 -7.87 -4.48
N VAL A 151 14.90 -7.32 -3.30
CA VAL A 151 14.01 -6.48 -2.48
C VAL A 151 14.15 -5.03 -2.89
N ASN A 152 13.03 -4.40 -3.23
CA ASN A 152 12.96 -3.03 -3.71
C ASN A 152 12.62 -2.05 -2.59
N ASN A 153 12.79 -0.74 -2.84
CA ASN A 153 12.26 0.31 -1.99
C ASN A 153 11.56 1.36 -2.88
N PHE A 154 10.25 1.45 -2.78
CA PHE A 154 9.44 2.44 -3.50
C PHE A 154 9.07 3.63 -2.61
N GLY A 155 9.41 3.59 -1.32
CA GLY A 155 8.99 4.56 -0.31
C GLY A 155 7.70 4.14 0.40
N GLY A 156 7.24 5.02 1.31
CA GLY A 156 6.06 4.78 2.14
C GLY A 156 6.36 4.09 3.47
N PHE A 157 5.45 4.28 4.43
CA PHE A 157 5.64 3.84 5.82
C PHE A 157 4.56 2.85 6.30
N THR A 158 3.29 3.13 6.02
CA THR A 158 2.17 2.21 6.27
C THR A 158 1.73 1.58 4.95
N ASP A 159 1.01 0.45 4.97
CA ASP A 159 0.61 -0.21 3.72
C ASP A 159 -0.23 0.69 2.82
N GLY A 160 -1.07 1.56 3.41
CA GLY A 160 -1.87 2.51 2.65
C GLY A 160 -1.03 3.51 1.85
N ASP A 161 -0.11 4.21 2.50
CA ASP A 161 0.75 5.16 1.80
C ASP A 161 1.77 4.46 0.90
N ARG A 162 2.28 3.25 1.25
CA ARG A 162 3.10 2.42 0.34
C ARG A 162 2.38 2.10 -0.97
N CYS A 163 1.07 1.86 -0.94
CA CYS A 163 0.28 1.69 -2.17
C CYS A 163 0.36 2.93 -3.07
N VAL A 164 0.29 4.13 -2.48
CA VAL A 164 0.38 5.39 -3.24
C VAL A 164 1.78 5.60 -3.81
N PHE A 165 2.82 5.37 -2.99
CA PHE A 165 4.22 5.44 -3.45
C PHE A 165 4.51 4.45 -4.58
N LEU A 166 3.95 3.23 -4.50
CA LEU A 166 4.06 2.23 -5.56
C LEU A 166 3.41 2.74 -6.86
N ALA A 167 2.19 3.25 -6.78
CA ALA A 167 1.47 3.78 -7.93
C ALA A 167 2.22 4.95 -8.60
N ASN A 168 2.73 5.88 -7.79
CA ASN A 168 3.54 7.00 -8.27
C ASN A 168 4.86 6.53 -8.91
N HIS A 169 5.56 5.56 -8.28
CA HIS A 169 6.81 5.01 -8.81
C HIS A 169 6.63 4.40 -10.21
N PHE A 170 5.51 3.71 -10.44
CA PHE A 170 5.17 3.11 -11.74
C PHE A 170 4.36 4.06 -12.64
N LYS A 171 4.34 5.36 -12.36
CA LYS A 171 3.79 6.42 -13.20
C LYS A 171 2.31 6.22 -13.54
N ALA A 172 1.47 5.95 -12.53
CA ALA A 172 0.02 6.06 -12.69
C ALA A 172 -0.32 7.47 -13.15
N ASN A 173 -1.23 7.63 -14.12
CA ASN A 173 -1.65 8.98 -14.52
C ASN A 173 -2.63 9.60 -13.52
N LYS A 174 -3.47 8.77 -12.88
CA LYS A 174 -4.40 9.20 -11.84
C LYS A 174 -4.35 8.24 -10.65
N ILE A 175 -4.20 8.77 -9.45
CA ILE A 175 -4.18 8.01 -8.20
C ILE A 175 -5.38 8.46 -7.37
N ILE A 176 -6.33 7.55 -7.14
CA ILE A 176 -7.60 7.84 -6.47
C ILE A 176 -7.67 7.05 -5.17
N LEU A 177 -7.69 7.76 -4.04
CA LEU A 177 -7.70 7.16 -2.71
C LEU A 177 -9.12 6.87 -2.24
N LEU A 178 -9.39 5.63 -1.87
CA LEU A 178 -10.64 5.11 -1.34
C LEU A 178 -10.38 4.41 -0.01
N GLY A 179 -11.19 4.69 1.02
CA GLY A 179 -10.97 4.09 2.35
C GLY A 179 -9.66 4.53 3.03
N MET A 180 -9.10 5.67 2.62
CA MET A 180 -7.87 6.24 3.17
C MET A 180 -8.21 7.40 4.11
N ASP A 181 -8.59 7.06 5.34
CA ASP A 181 -9.01 8.02 6.36
C ASP A 181 -7.88 8.30 7.35
N PHE A 182 -7.52 9.57 7.53
CA PHE A 182 -6.42 10.00 8.39
C PHE A 182 -6.89 10.69 9.68
N GLY A 183 -8.11 10.40 10.10
CA GLY A 183 -8.68 10.88 11.35
C GLY A 183 -8.31 10.02 12.56
N THR A 184 -9.02 10.22 13.67
CA THR A 184 -8.83 9.45 14.91
C THR A 184 -9.64 8.16 14.96
N LYS A 185 -10.60 7.96 14.06
CA LYS A 185 -11.40 6.73 13.95
C LYS A 185 -10.60 5.68 13.18
N ILE A 186 -10.53 4.47 13.72
CA ILE A 186 -9.87 3.31 13.10
C ILE A 186 -10.95 2.48 12.42
N GLY A 187 -10.73 2.10 11.17
CA GLY A 187 -11.66 1.28 10.40
C GLY A 187 -11.72 -0.16 10.92
N LYS A 188 -12.89 -0.79 10.76
CA LYS A 188 -13.16 -2.18 11.19
C LYS A 188 -12.11 -3.19 10.71
N TYR A 189 -11.59 -3.02 9.51
CA TYR A 189 -10.63 -3.92 8.86
C TYR A 189 -9.17 -3.51 9.05
N SER A 190 -8.89 -2.41 9.75
CA SER A 190 -7.53 -1.85 9.84
C SER A 190 -6.54 -2.77 10.55
N LYS A 191 -6.98 -3.57 11.53
CA LYS A 191 -6.26 -4.67 12.21
C LYS A 191 -7.25 -5.48 13.04
N ILE A 192 -6.96 -6.78 13.20
CA ILE A 192 -7.77 -7.69 14.03
C ILE A 192 -7.74 -7.27 15.50
N LYS A 193 -6.58 -6.80 15.99
CA LYS A 193 -6.42 -6.21 17.33
C LYS A 193 -5.56 -4.95 17.25
N VAL A 194 -6.10 -3.81 17.64
CA VAL A 194 -5.33 -2.57 17.82
C VAL A 194 -4.77 -2.58 19.24
N VAL A 195 -3.56 -3.10 19.39
CA VAL A 195 -2.87 -3.21 20.69
C VAL A 195 -2.55 -1.82 21.27
N ASN A 196 -2.20 -0.84 20.42
CA ASN A 196 -1.91 0.53 20.84
C ASN A 196 -2.51 1.54 19.87
N ARG A 197 -3.64 2.14 20.27
CA ARG A 197 -4.36 3.13 19.48
C ARG A 197 -3.54 4.41 19.25
N THR A 198 -2.78 4.86 20.23
CA THR A 198 -1.97 6.08 20.13
C THR A 198 -0.89 5.92 19.06
N ILE A 199 -0.16 4.81 19.07
CA ILE A 199 0.84 4.50 18.05
C ILE A 199 0.17 4.39 16.67
N LYS A 200 -0.99 3.77 16.56
CA LYS A 200 -1.70 3.65 15.28
C LYS A 200 -2.07 5.03 14.72
N ILE A 201 -2.58 5.92 15.54
CA ILE A 201 -2.93 7.30 15.13
C ILE A 201 -1.65 8.08 14.74
N ALA A 202 -0.55 7.91 15.48
CA ALA A 202 0.73 8.52 15.12
C ALA A 202 1.23 8.02 13.74
N LYS A 203 1.15 6.71 13.48
CA LYS A 203 1.49 6.12 12.17
C LYS A 203 0.61 6.69 11.05
N LEU A 204 -0.71 6.82 11.26
CA LEU A 204 -1.62 7.42 10.27
C LEU A 204 -1.27 8.89 9.99
N ARG A 205 -0.93 9.68 11.03
CA ARG A 205 -0.47 11.06 10.85
C ARG A 205 0.83 11.14 10.06
N ARG A 206 1.79 10.24 10.35
CA ARG A 206 3.05 10.15 9.59
C ARG A 206 2.79 9.76 8.14
N GLY A 207 1.96 8.76 7.88
CA GLY A 207 1.56 8.36 6.53
C GLY A 207 0.94 9.52 5.75
N LYS A 208 0.02 10.30 6.38
CA LYS A 208 -0.54 11.50 5.77
C LYS A 208 0.53 12.53 5.38
N LYS A 209 1.47 12.85 6.29
CA LYS A 209 2.59 13.77 6.00
C LYS A 209 3.46 13.28 4.83
N LEU A 210 3.67 11.97 4.71
CA LEU A 210 4.40 11.38 3.58
C LEU A 210 3.63 11.52 2.27
N LEU A 211 2.30 11.39 2.28
CA LEU A 211 1.48 11.63 1.10
C LEU A 211 1.49 13.10 0.67
N GLU A 212 1.42 14.02 1.63
CA GLU A 212 1.53 15.47 1.37
C GLU A 212 2.89 15.82 0.76
N TRP A 213 3.97 15.22 1.26
CA TRP A 213 5.32 15.36 0.68
C TRP A 213 5.44 14.71 -0.71
N LEU A 214 4.82 13.54 -0.93
CA LEU A 214 4.79 12.89 -2.24
C LEU A 214 4.06 13.76 -3.26
N ALA A 215 2.96 14.38 -2.88
CA ALA A 215 2.16 15.23 -3.75
C ALA A 215 2.95 16.42 -4.34
N GLU A 216 3.95 16.93 -3.60
CA GLU A 216 4.85 18.00 -4.08
C GLU A 216 5.82 17.53 -5.19
N LYS A 217 5.90 16.22 -5.45
CA LYS A 217 6.88 15.58 -6.34
C LYS A 217 6.24 14.69 -7.41
N SER A 218 4.94 14.54 -7.34
CA SER A 218 4.18 13.62 -8.19
C SER A 218 3.73 14.31 -9.48
N ASP A 219 3.95 13.62 -10.61
CA ASP A 219 3.39 14.03 -11.91
C ASP A 219 1.97 13.46 -12.12
N SER A 220 1.47 12.63 -11.19
CA SER A 220 0.14 12.04 -11.26
C SER A 220 -0.94 13.01 -10.79
N ASP A 221 -2.13 12.97 -11.39
CA ASP A 221 -3.31 13.60 -10.82
C ASP A 221 -3.72 12.87 -9.53
N LEU A 222 -3.71 13.54 -8.40
CA LEU A 222 -3.97 12.95 -7.09
C LEU A 222 -5.36 13.32 -6.57
N TYR A 223 -6.18 12.31 -6.28
CA TYR A 223 -7.54 12.47 -5.79
C TYR A 223 -7.77 11.72 -4.48
N SER A 224 -8.57 12.30 -3.59
CA SER A 224 -8.92 11.65 -2.31
C SER A 224 -10.34 11.99 -1.88
N THR A 225 -11.03 11.03 -1.27
CA THR A 225 -12.33 11.27 -0.62
C THR A 225 -12.20 11.99 0.73
N THR A 226 -10.97 12.10 1.26
CA THR A 226 -10.65 12.85 2.50
C THR A 226 -9.69 14.00 2.20
N LYS A 227 -9.61 14.99 3.10
CA LYS A 227 -8.75 16.15 2.91
C LYS A 227 -7.28 15.81 3.15
N ILE A 228 -6.46 15.88 2.09
CA ILE A 228 -5.01 15.75 2.10
C ILE A 228 -4.43 16.92 1.29
N LYS A 229 -3.40 17.61 1.81
CA LYS A 229 -2.73 18.68 1.07
C LYS A 229 -2.10 18.12 -0.22
N GLY A 230 -2.30 18.79 -1.34
CA GLY A 230 -1.81 18.35 -2.66
C GLY A 230 -2.69 17.32 -3.37
N PHE A 231 -3.78 16.86 -2.73
CA PHE A 231 -4.78 16.00 -3.36
C PHE A 231 -6.08 16.77 -3.61
N MET A 232 -6.65 16.61 -4.80
CA MET A 232 -7.99 17.13 -5.10
C MET A 232 -9.02 16.31 -4.30
N LYS A 233 -9.80 16.99 -3.44
CA LYS A 233 -10.88 16.33 -2.71
C LYS A 233 -12.04 16.07 -3.68
N ILE A 234 -12.56 14.83 -3.67
CA ILE A 234 -13.67 14.38 -4.51
C ILE A 234 -14.72 13.64 -3.68
N ASP A 235 -15.96 13.71 -4.14
CA ASP A 235 -17.02 12.83 -3.65
C ASP A 235 -17.12 11.56 -4.50
N TYR A 236 -17.66 10.47 -3.92
CA TYR A 236 -17.84 9.21 -4.65
C TYR A 236 -18.62 9.36 -5.96
N ARG A 237 -19.57 10.32 -6.03
CA ARG A 237 -20.36 10.61 -7.21
C ARG A 237 -19.55 11.23 -8.34
N ASP A 238 -18.47 11.94 -8.01
CA ASP A 238 -17.64 12.66 -8.97
C ASP A 238 -16.54 11.79 -9.60
N ILE A 239 -16.35 10.56 -9.11
CA ILE A 239 -15.37 9.62 -9.68
C ILE A 239 -15.66 9.35 -11.17
N ILE A 240 -16.94 9.37 -11.57
CA ILE A 240 -17.33 9.22 -12.98
C ILE A 240 -16.80 10.34 -13.89
N LYS A 241 -16.56 11.54 -13.36
CA LYS A 241 -16.01 12.67 -14.12
C LYS A 241 -14.50 12.56 -14.31
N ILE A 242 -13.83 11.79 -13.43
CA ILE A 242 -12.38 11.62 -13.41
C ILE A 242 -11.96 10.41 -14.23
N ILE A 243 -12.75 9.33 -14.17
CA ILE A 243 -12.52 8.11 -14.92
C ILE A 243 -13.48 8.09 -16.10
N PRO A 244 -12.97 8.18 -17.34
CA PRO A 244 -13.83 8.09 -18.51
C PRO A 244 -14.57 6.74 -18.53
N LYS A 245 -15.82 6.77 -18.96
CA LYS A 245 -16.55 5.54 -19.30
C LYS A 245 -15.85 4.89 -20.51
N ASN A 246 -15.32 3.68 -20.33
CA ASN A 246 -15.00 2.80 -21.44
C ASN A 246 -16.25 2.11 -21.93
#